data_6f7ae1dfc76269157a70c93e0e962ded
#
_entry.id   6f7ae1dfc76269157a70c93e0e962ded
#
_cell.length_a   1.000
_cell.length_b   1.000
_cell.length_c   1.000
_cell.angle_alpha   90.00
_cell.angle_beta   90.00
_cell.angle_gamma   90.00
#
_symmetry.space_group_name_H-M   'P 1'
#
loop_
_entity.id
_entity.type
_entity.pdbx_description
1 polymer ?
#
loop_
_entity_poly.entity_id
_entity_poly.type
_entity_poly.pdbx_seq_one_letter_code
_entity_poly.pdbx_strand_id
1 'polypeptide(L)' 'MEYERPQLETRGATLERTLLDEFLSARGHTWTSVRDLDADEAAALLRDASAYASLRLAEIESRAEYISALHGR' A
#
# COMPACT_ATOMS: atom_id res chain seq x y z
N MET A 1 4.21 3.36 -30.00
CA MET A 1 4.39 4.16 -28.99
C MET A 1 3.67 3.77 -27.76
N GLU A 2 4.21 3.94 -26.67
CA GLU A 2 3.63 3.57 -25.52
C GLU A 2 2.70 4.52 -25.01
N TYR A 3 1.63 4.09 -24.43
CA TYR A 3 0.66 4.93 -23.84
C TYR A 3 1.10 5.26 -22.46
N GLU A 4 1.03 6.51 -22.09
CA GLU A 4 1.42 6.89 -20.80
C GLU A 4 0.30 6.86 -19.88
N ARG A 5 0.37 6.12 -18.79
CA ARG A 5 -0.69 6.07 -17.85
C ARG A 5 -0.82 7.33 -17.12
N PRO A 6 -2.00 7.64 -16.65
CA PRO A 6 -2.20 8.82 -15.82
C PRO A 6 -1.34 8.71 -14.57
N GLN A 7 -0.69 9.80 -14.25
CA GLN A 7 0.19 9.84 -13.12
C GLN A 7 -0.49 9.52 -11.82
N LEU A 8 -1.70 9.94 -11.68
CA LEU A 8 -2.45 9.72 -10.49
C LEU A 8 -2.64 8.25 -10.19
N GLU A 9 -3.00 7.48 -11.21
CA GLU A 9 -3.16 6.06 -11.05
C GLU A 9 -1.86 5.40 -10.67
N THR A 10 -0.79 5.81 -11.32
CA THR A 10 0.52 5.24 -11.07
C THR A 10 0.97 5.53 -9.65
N ARG A 11 0.72 6.75 -9.18
CA ARG A 11 1.09 7.10 -7.84
C ARG A 11 0.36 6.29 -6.81
N GLY A 12 -0.93 6.07 -7.01
CA GLY A 12 -1.73 5.29 -6.08
C GLY A 12 -1.23 3.87 -5.97
N ALA A 13 -0.95 3.25 -7.12
CA ALA A 13 -0.46 1.89 -7.12
C ALA A 13 0.90 1.78 -6.48
N THR A 14 1.77 2.76 -6.71
CA THR A 14 3.09 2.75 -6.13
C THR A 14 3.05 2.90 -4.62
N LEU A 15 2.20 3.77 -4.14
CA LEU A 15 2.09 3.99 -2.71
C LEU A 15 1.58 2.74 -2.00
N GLU A 16 0.58 2.11 -2.58
CA GLU A 16 0.06 0.89 -2.01
C GLU A 16 1.14 -0.17 -1.91
N ARG A 17 1.91 -0.33 -2.98
CA ARG A 17 2.98 -1.31 -2.98
C ARG A 17 4.03 -1.00 -1.94
N THR A 18 4.37 0.26 -1.77
CA THR A 18 5.32 0.66 -0.76
C THR A 18 4.83 0.32 0.64
N LEU A 19 3.55 0.53 0.89
CA LEU A 19 2.99 0.22 2.20
C LEU A 19 2.98 -1.28 2.46
N LEU A 20 2.70 -2.07 1.43
CA LEU A 20 2.75 -3.51 1.57
C LEU A 20 4.18 -3.98 1.84
N ASP A 21 5.15 -3.40 1.14
CA ASP A 21 6.55 -3.73 1.35
C ASP A 21 6.96 -3.40 2.78
N GLU A 22 6.53 -2.26 3.29
CA GLU A 22 6.85 -1.87 4.64
C GLU A 22 6.32 -2.86 5.66
N PHE A 23 5.09 -3.29 5.45
CA PHE A 23 4.47 -4.23 6.37
C PHE A 23 5.24 -5.55 6.38
N LEU A 24 5.55 -6.06 5.19
CA LEU A 24 6.27 -7.31 5.09
C LEU A 24 7.65 -7.21 5.72
N SER A 25 8.35 -6.11 5.45
CA SER A 25 9.67 -5.91 6.03
C SER A 25 9.64 -5.89 7.54
N ALA A 26 8.65 -5.24 8.10
CA ALA A 26 8.50 -5.17 9.55
C ALA A 26 8.29 -6.54 10.17
N ARG A 27 7.76 -7.49 9.37
CA ARG A 27 7.57 -8.83 9.83
C ARG A 27 8.72 -9.75 9.44
N GLY A 28 9.78 -9.17 8.88
CA GLY A 28 10.96 -9.93 8.50
C GLY A 28 10.81 -10.68 7.18
N HIS A 29 9.89 -10.22 6.33
CA HIS A 29 9.64 -10.89 5.07
C HIS A 29 9.87 -10.01 3.86
N THR A 30 10.11 -10.66 2.72
CA THR A 30 10.15 -9.98 1.44
C THR A 30 9.10 -10.71 0.61
N TRP A 31 8.82 -10.21 -0.58
CA TRP A 31 7.89 -10.89 -1.47
C TRP A 31 8.39 -12.28 -1.81
N THR A 32 9.71 -12.45 -1.92
CA THR A 32 10.28 -13.74 -2.21
C THR A 32 10.08 -14.70 -1.04
N SER A 33 10.33 -14.25 0.17
CA SER A 33 10.22 -15.14 1.33
C SER A 33 8.76 -15.52 1.59
N VAL A 34 7.82 -14.66 1.21
CA VAL A 34 6.41 -14.99 1.36
C VAL A 34 6.05 -16.19 0.51
N ARG A 35 6.66 -16.33 -0.64
CA ARG A 35 6.38 -17.45 -1.51
C ARG A 35 6.81 -18.77 -0.92
N ASP A 36 7.75 -18.74 0.01
CA ASP A 36 8.23 -19.95 0.66
C ASP A 36 7.39 -20.36 1.85
N LEU A 37 6.44 -19.55 2.24
CA LEU A 37 5.59 -19.88 3.36
C LEU A 37 4.51 -20.86 2.94
N ASP A 38 3.99 -21.57 3.93
CA ASP A 38 2.84 -22.40 3.75
C ASP A 38 1.70 -21.54 3.21
N ALA A 39 0.84 -22.10 2.39
CA ALA A 39 -0.22 -21.36 1.73
C ALA A 39 -1.11 -20.60 2.72
N ASP A 40 -1.44 -21.24 3.84
CA ASP A 40 -2.30 -20.61 4.83
C ASP A 40 -1.58 -19.46 5.51
N GLU A 41 -0.30 -19.63 5.78
CA GLU A 41 0.49 -18.58 6.41
C GLU A 41 0.66 -17.41 5.46
N ALA A 42 0.91 -17.69 4.20
CA ALA A 42 1.09 -16.65 3.21
C ALA A 42 -0.21 -15.87 3.05
N ALA A 43 -1.33 -16.56 2.99
CA ALA A 43 -2.63 -15.91 2.83
C ALA A 43 -2.94 -15.00 4.03
N ALA A 44 -2.65 -15.47 5.23
CA ALA A 44 -2.90 -14.68 6.43
C ALA A 44 -2.02 -13.44 6.45
N LEU A 45 -0.74 -13.61 6.10
CA LEU A 45 0.19 -12.50 6.09
C LEU A 45 -0.23 -11.45 5.06
N LEU A 46 -0.62 -11.89 3.86
CA LEU A 46 -1.03 -10.96 2.83
C LEU A 46 -2.33 -10.26 3.17
N ARG A 47 -3.22 -10.95 3.85
CA ARG A 47 -4.47 -10.34 4.29
C ARG A 47 -4.18 -9.23 5.29
N ASP A 48 -3.26 -9.49 6.23
CA ASP A 48 -2.89 -8.48 7.21
C ASP A 48 -2.17 -7.32 6.55
N ALA A 49 -1.33 -7.60 5.56
CA ALA A 49 -0.62 -6.55 4.83
C ALA A 49 -1.61 -5.66 4.09
N SER A 50 -2.63 -6.25 3.48
CA SER A 50 -3.63 -5.48 2.75
C SER A 50 -4.44 -4.60 3.69
N ALA A 51 -4.77 -5.12 4.86
CA ALA A 51 -5.50 -4.34 5.85
C ALA A 51 -4.66 -3.16 6.33
N TYR A 52 -3.38 -3.39 6.54
CA TYR A 52 -2.48 -2.32 6.96
C TYR A 52 -2.39 -1.25 5.87
N ALA A 53 -2.22 -1.66 4.62
CA ALA A 53 -2.09 -0.72 3.52
C ALA A 53 -3.37 0.10 3.36
N SER A 54 -4.53 -0.54 3.47
CA SER A 54 -5.80 0.15 3.34
C SER A 54 -5.98 1.18 4.43
N LEU A 55 -5.63 0.81 5.66
CA LEU A 55 -5.77 1.72 6.77
C LEU A 55 -4.85 2.92 6.61
N ARG A 56 -3.60 2.68 6.19
CA ARG A 56 -2.66 3.77 6.00
C ARG A 56 -3.08 4.69 4.86
N LEU A 57 -3.61 4.11 3.79
CA LEU A 57 -4.06 4.92 2.68
C LEU A 57 -5.23 5.80 3.09
N ALA A 58 -6.13 5.26 3.88
CA ALA A 58 -7.27 6.03 4.37
C ALA A 58 -6.80 7.19 5.24
N GLU A 59 -5.79 6.95 6.07
CA GLU A 59 -5.24 8.01 6.91
C GLU A 59 -4.60 9.10 6.07
N ILE A 60 -3.86 8.70 5.05
CA ILE A 60 -3.19 9.66 4.19
C ILE A 60 -4.21 10.49 3.43
N GLU A 61 -5.26 9.86 2.93
CA GLU A 61 -6.30 10.56 2.21
C GLU A 61 -7.06 11.52 3.12
N SER A 62 -7.36 11.11 4.32
CA SER A 62 -8.05 11.96 5.26
C SER A 62 -7.22 13.18 5.60
N ARG A 63 -5.93 12.99 5.80
CA ARG A 63 -5.06 14.08 6.12
C ARG A 63 -4.95 15.04 4.95
N ALA A 64 -4.87 14.52 3.73
CA ALA A 64 -4.77 15.35 2.56
C ALA A 64 -6.05 16.18 2.39
N GLU A 65 -7.20 15.59 2.64
CA GLU A 65 -8.45 16.30 2.55
C GLU A 65 -8.55 17.39 3.59
N TYR A 66 -8.10 17.09 4.78
CA TYR A 66 -8.15 18.05 5.87
C TYR A 66 -7.28 19.28 5.55
N ILE A 67 -6.07 19.03 5.06
CA ILE A 67 -5.16 20.11 4.71
C ILE A 67 -5.72 20.91 3.56
N SER A 68 -6.30 20.25 2.59
CA SER A 68 -6.88 20.90 1.45
C SER A 68 -8.04 21.79 1.87
N ALA A 69 -8.87 21.34 2.78
CA ALA A 69 -9.98 22.11 3.28
C ALA A 69 -9.50 23.37 4.00
N LEU A 70 -8.39 23.26 4.72
CA LEU A 70 -7.85 24.42 5.41
C LEU A 70 -7.27 25.45 4.47
N HIS A 71 -6.63 24.99 3.40
CA HIS A 71 -5.96 25.88 2.49
C HIS A 71 -6.81 26.31 1.31
N GLY A 72 -7.84 25.60 1.02
CA GLY A 72 -8.67 25.90 -0.13
C GLY A 72 -9.72 26.95 0.09
N ARG A 73 -9.70 27.68 1.20
CA ARG A 73 -10.74 28.65 1.46
C ARG A 73 -10.30 30.05 1.16
#